data_63bd33ad7fda8d11c2a52b4dd72afc7a
#
_entry.id   63bd33ad7fda8d11c2a52b4dd72afc7a
#
_cell.length_a   1.000
_cell.length_b   1.000
_cell.length_c   1.000
_cell.angle_alpha   90.00
_cell.angle_beta   90.00
_cell.angle_gamma   90.00
#
_symmetry.space_group_name_H-M   'P 1'
#
loop_
_entity.id
_entity.type
_entity.pdbx_description
1 polymer ?
#
loop_
_entity_poly.entity_id
_entity_poly.type
_entity_poly.pdbx_seq_one_letter_code
_entity_poly.pdbx_strand_id
1 'polypeptide(L)'
;MLTLPSQRELRTTVWTLSLGVLGGFGMLLVGFPAAFLTGPALLIAFLSCRGMNFEIPMGLRYLAFCLLGTSLGAGVNEESLEQMGQWPISLTLLTLGIFINFYLASYGLRKFFGCDRATADLSSVPGHLSLVVAMSLERNSDAKMVTMIQSFRILSLTLLVPGAALAMGLPTDALPESEVMSYGEIAMLVVLGFGAGLVMMRIXX
;
A
#
# COMPACT_ATOMS: atom_id res chain seq x y z
N MET A 1 5.86 20.48 -11.41
CA MET A 1 5.05 21.64 -10.97
C MET A 1 3.88 21.14 -10.14
N LEU A 2 3.80 21.55 -8.86
CA LEU A 2 2.64 21.26 -8.01
C LEU A 2 1.53 22.24 -8.42
N THR A 3 0.68 21.80 -9.33
CA THR A 3 -0.52 22.59 -9.67
C THR A 3 -1.48 22.55 -8.50
N LEU A 4 -2.02 23.69 -8.12
CA LEU A 4 -3.05 23.75 -7.09
C LEU A 4 -4.26 22.93 -7.55
N PRO A 5 -4.81 22.08 -6.67
CA PRO A 5 -5.96 21.26 -7.04
C PRO A 5 -7.17 22.13 -7.41
N SER A 6 -7.88 21.72 -8.45
CA SER A 6 -9.11 22.39 -8.85
C SER A 6 -10.19 22.23 -7.78
N GLN A 7 -11.19 23.10 -7.75
CA GLN A 7 -12.30 23.01 -6.80
C GLN A 7 -13.03 21.66 -6.88
N ARG A 8 -13.09 21.09 -8.06
CA ARG A 8 -13.70 19.77 -8.27
C ARG A 8 -12.85 18.67 -7.61
N GLU A 9 -11.53 18.72 -7.80
CA GLU A 9 -10.59 17.77 -7.17
C GLU A 9 -10.63 17.89 -5.65
N LEU A 10 -10.67 19.12 -5.11
CA LEU A 10 -10.78 19.35 -3.67
C LEU A 10 -12.06 18.71 -3.10
N ARG A 11 -13.18 18.93 -3.77
CA ARG A 11 -14.46 18.36 -3.36
C ARG A 11 -14.44 16.82 -3.38
N THR A 12 -13.92 16.23 -4.46
CA THR A 12 -13.79 14.77 -4.58
C THR A 12 -12.87 14.22 -3.49
N THR A 13 -11.77 14.91 -3.21
CA THR A 13 -10.83 14.51 -2.15
C THR A 13 -11.50 14.53 -0.77
N VAL A 14 -12.22 15.61 -0.46
CA VAL A 14 -12.92 15.73 0.83
C VAL A 14 -13.95 14.59 0.98
N TRP A 15 -14.73 14.33 -0.07
CA TRP A 15 -15.66 13.20 -0.07
C TRP A 15 -14.95 11.86 0.13
N THR A 16 -13.84 11.63 -0.58
CA THR A 16 -13.04 10.40 -0.46
C THR A 16 -12.54 10.21 0.97
N LEU A 17 -11.97 11.26 1.56
CA LEU A 17 -11.43 11.22 2.92
C LEU A 17 -12.54 11.01 3.96
N SER A 18 -13.67 11.72 3.82
CA SER A 18 -14.82 11.58 4.73
C SER A 18 -15.37 10.16 4.71
N LEU A 19 -15.55 9.60 3.53
CA LEU A 19 -16.01 8.21 3.38
C LEU A 19 -14.98 7.23 3.91
N GLY A 20 -13.68 7.51 3.71
CA GLY A 20 -12.61 6.70 4.30
C GLY A 20 -12.68 6.68 5.81
N VAL A 21 -12.84 7.85 6.44
CA VAL A 21 -12.98 7.97 7.89
C VAL A 21 -14.23 7.21 8.38
N LEU A 22 -15.37 7.37 7.69
CA LEU A 22 -16.61 6.65 8.02
C LEU A 22 -16.41 5.13 7.93
N GLY A 23 -15.71 4.66 6.88
CA GLY A 23 -15.37 3.24 6.74
C GLY A 23 -14.51 2.74 7.90
N GLY A 24 -13.51 3.53 8.29
CA GLY A 24 -12.65 3.21 9.44
C GLY A 24 -13.43 3.08 10.74
N PHE A 25 -14.28 4.05 11.04
CA PHE A 25 -15.13 3.99 12.22
C PHE A 25 -16.12 2.82 12.17
N GLY A 26 -16.67 2.51 10.99
CA GLY A 26 -17.55 1.36 10.81
C GLY A 26 -16.86 0.04 11.19
N MET A 27 -15.63 -0.16 10.71
CA MET A 27 -14.87 -1.37 11.04
C MET A 27 -14.39 -1.38 12.50
N LEU A 28 -14.12 -0.20 13.06
CA LEU A 28 -13.79 -0.06 14.49
C LEU A 28 -14.95 -0.54 15.38
N LEU A 29 -16.18 -0.16 15.02
CA LEU A 29 -17.38 -0.59 15.78
C LEU A 29 -17.60 -2.10 15.71
N VAL A 30 -17.17 -2.74 14.62
CA VAL A 30 -17.25 -4.20 14.47
C VAL A 30 -16.09 -4.89 15.21
N GLY A 31 -15.11 -4.14 15.68
CA GLY A 31 -13.93 -4.69 16.36
C GLY A 31 -12.93 -5.37 15.42
N PHE A 32 -12.93 -4.96 14.14
CA PHE A 32 -12.02 -5.58 13.18
C PHE A 32 -10.61 -4.96 13.31
N PRO A 33 -9.54 -5.77 13.30
CA PRO A 33 -8.18 -5.26 13.43
C PRO A 33 -7.80 -4.38 12.24
N ALA A 34 -6.93 -3.41 12.51
CA ALA A 34 -6.50 -2.42 11.51
C ALA A 34 -7.70 -1.71 10.87
N ALA A 35 -8.70 -1.31 11.69
CA ALA A 35 -9.98 -0.74 11.24
C ALA A 35 -9.80 0.44 10.27
N PHE A 36 -8.82 1.33 10.55
CA PHE A 36 -8.53 2.50 9.71
C PHE A 36 -7.75 2.18 8.43
N LEU A 37 -7.35 0.92 8.24
CA LEU A 37 -6.79 0.43 6.98
C LEU A 37 -7.87 -0.32 6.18
N THR A 38 -8.55 -1.26 6.83
CA THR A 38 -9.51 -2.17 6.20
C THR A 38 -10.83 -1.46 5.84
N GLY A 39 -11.32 -0.60 6.74
CA GLY A 39 -12.59 0.11 6.57
C GLY A 39 -12.62 1.01 5.34
N PRO A 40 -11.69 1.96 5.22
CA PRO A 40 -11.60 2.79 4.02
C PRO A 40 -11.43 1.97 2.74
N ALA A 41 -10.58 0.94 2.77
CA ALA A 41 -10.33 0.09 1.60
C ALA A 41 -11.61 -0.59 1.12
N LEU A 42 -12.38 -1.18 2.05
CA LEU A 42 -13.64 -1.85 1.73
C LEU A 42 -14.70 -0.87 1.23
N LEU A 43 -14.93 0.21 1.97
CA LEU A 43 -16.00 1.15 1.65
C LEU A 43 -15.75 1.83 0.30
N ILE A 44 -14.51 2.30 0.07
CA ILE A 44 -14.14 2.96 -1.20
C ILE A 44 -14.21 1.95 -2.36
N ALA A 45 -13.70 0.72 -2.17
CA ALA A 45 -13.79 -0.32 -3.21
C ALA A 45 -15.25 -0.63 -3.56
N PHE A 46 -16.12 -0.80 -2.55
CA PHE A 46 -17.53 -1.08 -2.75
C PHE A 46 -18.25 0.04 -3.52
N LEU A 47 -18.00 1.31 -3.12
CA LEU A 47 -18.61 2.46 -3.78
C LEU A 47 -18.06 2.68 -5.20
N SER A 48 -16.76 2.36 -5.42
CA SER A 48 -16.16 2.39 -6.76
C SER A 48 -16.84 1.36 -7.69
N CYS A 49 -17.18 0.17 -7.17
CA CYS A 49 -17.91 -0.83 -7.95
C CYS A 49 -19.32 -0.34 -8.32
N ARG A 50 -19.86 0.64 -7.58
CA ARG A 50 -21.15 1.28 -7.90
C ARG A 50 -21.00 2.48 -8.85
N GLY A 51 -19.80 2.70 -9.39
CA GLY A 51 -19.54 3.74 -10.38
C GLY A 51 -19.16 5.10 -9.80
N MET A 52 -18.89 5.19 -8.50
CA MET A 52 -18.39 6.43 -7.91
C MET A 52 -16.90 6.58 -8.18
N ASN A 53 -16.48 7.78 -8.59
CA ASN A 53 -15.08 8.08 -8.85
C ASN A 53 -14.46 8.74 -7.62
N PHE A 54 -13.34 8.20 -7.20
CA PHE A 54 -12.57 8.69 -6.06
C PHE A 54 -11.18 9.11 -6.54
N GLU A 55 -10.75 10.27 -6.11
CA GLU A 55 -9.46 10.83 -6.50
C GLU A 55 -8.78 11.47 -5.30
N ILE A 56 -7.48 11.26 -5.21
CA ILE A 56 -6.63 11.90 -4.21
C ILE A 56 -5.54 12.65 -5.00
N PRO A 57 -5.40 13.96 -4.81
CA PRO A 57 -4.39 14.74 -5.50
C PRO A 57 -2.98 14.18 -5.27
N MET A 58 -2.13 14.26 -6.27
CA MET A 58 -0.75 13.74 -6.21
C MET A 58 0.04 14.34 -5.04
N GLY A 59 -0.15 15.64 -4.77
CA GLY A 59 0.53 16.29 -3.63
C GLY A 59 0.21 15.66 -2.29
N LEU A 60 -1.08 15.35 -2.05
CA LEU A 60 -1.50 14.70 -0.80
C LEU A 60 -0.97 13.25 -0.72
N ARG A 61 -0.93 12.56 -1.86
CA ARG A 61 -0.36 11.21 -1.95
C ARG A 61 1.13 11.22 -1.61
N TYR A 62 1.90 12.17 -2.17
CA TYR A 62 3.34 12.30 -1.87
C TYR A 62 3.57 12.63 -0.39
N LEU A 63 2.76 13.52 0.18
CA LEU A 63 2.83 13.84 1.62
C LEU A 63 2.58 12.58 2.47
N ALA A 64 1.55 11.81 2.14
CA ALA A 64 1.24 10.57 2.85
C ALA A 64 2.40 9.56 2.77
N PHE A 65 2.98 9.37 1.57
CA PHE A 65 4.12 8.46 1.42
C PHE A 65 5.35 8.96 2.16
N CYS A 66 5.58 10.27 2.20
CA CYS A 66 6.67 10.85 2.97
C CYS A 66 6.50 10.57 4.47
N LEU A 67 5.29 10.80 5.00
CA LEU A 67 4.98 10.52 6.41
C LEU A 67 5.11 9.03 6.73
N LEU A 68 4.62 8.16 5.85
CA LEU A 68 4.77 6.71 6.02
C LEU A 68 6.23 6.29 6.02
N GLY A 69 7.02 6.83 5.10
CA GLY A 69 8.46 6.51 5.02
C GLY A 69 9.22 6.97 6.26
N THR A 70 8.94 8.18 6.75
CA THR A 70 9.58 8.68 7.97
C THR A 70 9.15 7.86 9.20
N SER A 71 7.87 7.50 9.29
CA SER A 71 7.36 6.66 10.38
C SER A 71 8.03 5.28 10.40
N LEU A 72 8.17 4.65 9.22
CA LEU A 72 8.85 3.35 9.11
C LEU A 72 10.34 3.47 9.46
N GLY A 73 10.98 4.55 9.01
CA GLY A 73 12.40 4.80 9.31
C GLY A 73 12.65 5.03 10.81
N ALA A 74 11.72 5.72 11.47
CA ALA A 74 11.82 5.99 12.90
C ALA A 74 11.70 4.71 13.77
N GLY A 75 11.08 3.66 13.20
CA GLY A 75 10.98 2.37 13.89
C GLY A 75 12.27 1.55 13.93
N VAL A 76 13.33 2.01 13.25
CA VAL A 76 14.63 1.30 13.26
C VAL A 76 15.42 1.73 14.51
N ASN A 77 15.61 0.80 15.42
CA ASN A 77 16.34 1.02 16.67
C ASN A 77 17.54 0.07 16.77
N GLU A 78 18.36 0.24 17.82
CA GLU A 78 19.55 -0.59 18.05
C GLU A 78 19.20 -2.08 18.15
N GLU A 79 18.08 -2.39 18.82
CA GLU A 79 17.59 -3.75 18.95
C GLU A 79 17.27 -4.40 17.59
N SER A 80 16.66 -3.62 16.68
CA SER A 80 16.38 -4.06 15.31
C SER A 80 17.69 -4.39 14.57
N LEU A 81 18.74 -3.56 14.78
CA LEU A 81 20.04 -3.78 14.13
C LEU A 81 20.73 -5.05 14.67
N GLU A 82 20.66 -5.30 15.98
CA GLU A 82 21.20 -6.52 16.58
C GLU A 82 20.51 -7.78 16.04
N GLN A 83 19.18 -7.69 15.85
CA GLN A 83 18.39 -8.81 15.29
C GLN A 83 18.71 -9.09 13.82
N MET A 84 19.31 -8.15 13.10
CA MET A 84 19.68 -8.33 11.69
C MET A 84 20.56 -9.57 11.44
N GLY A 85 21.34 -9.96 12.43
CA GLY A 85 22.15 -11.20 12.36
C GLY A 85 21.32 -12.47 12.21
N GLN A 86 20.06 -12.45 12.59
CA GLN A 86 19.15 -13.60 12.49
C GLN A 86 18.30 -13.58 11.21
N TRP A 87 18.32 -12.48 10.45
CA TRP A 87 17.48 -12.27 9.28
C TRP A 87 17.88 -13.04 8.02
N PRO A 88 19.16 -13.45 7.80
CA PRO A 88 19.51 -14.08 6.52
C PRO A 88 18.66 -15.26 6.13
N ILE A 89 18.28 -16.11 7.10
CA ILE A 89 17.43 -17.27 6.85
C ILE A 89 16.02 -16.80 6.45
N SER A 90 15.44 -15.87 7.23
CA SER A 90 14.10 -15.33 6.97
C SER A 90 14.04 -14.63 5.61
N LEU A 91 15.06 -13.85 5.27
CA LEU A 91 15.14 -13.15 3.98
C LEU A 91 15.27 -14.13 2.82
N THR A 92 16.05 -15.20 3.00
CA THR A 92 16.18 -16.27 1.99
C THR A 92 14.84 -16.96 1.76
N LEU A 93 14.15 -17.34 2.85
CA LEU A 93 12.83 -17.98 2.76
C LEU A 93 11.80 -17.04 2.13
N LEU A 94 11.82 -15.76 2.50
CA LEU A 94 10.94 -14.76 1.92
C LEU A 94 11.20 -14.63 0.40
N THR A 95 12.45 -14.55 0.00
CA THR A 95 12.84 -14.43 -1.40
C THR A 95 12.36 -15.64 -2.20
N LEU A 96 12.61 -16.84 -1.68
CA LEU A 96 12.12 -18.09 -2.30
C LEU A 96 10.60 -18.08 -2.41
N GLY A 97 9.91 -17.67 -1.33
CA GLY A 97 8.45 -17.56 -1.30
C GLY A 97 7.91 -16.61 -2.37
N ILE A 98 8.56 -15.48 -2.58
CA ILE A 98 8.18 -14.51 -3.61
C ILE A 98 8.30 -15.15 -5.01
N PHE A 99 9.42 -15.85 -5.29
CA PHE A 99 9.60 -16.52 -6.58
C PHE A 99 8.58 -17.63 -6.80
N ILE A 100 8.36 -18.47 -5.79
CA ILE A 100 7.36 -19.55 -5.85
C ILE A 100 5.97 -18.96 -6.13
N ASN A 101 5.59 -17.93 -5.36
CA ASN A 101 4.30 -17.26 -5.53
C ASN A 101 4.15 -16.69 -6.94
N PHE A 102 5.20 -16.01 -7.45
CA PHE A 102 5.20 -15.45 -8.80
C PHE A 102 4.94 -16.54 -9.85
N TYR A 103 5.69 -17.63 -9.80
CA TYR A 103 5.56 -18.72 -10.79
C TYR A 103 4.19 -19.41 -10.68
N LEU A 104 3.70 -19.66 -9.45
CA LEU A 104 2.40 -20.29 -9.25
C LEU A 104 1.26 -19.39 -9.74
N ALA A 105 1.32 -18.09 -9.44
CA ALA A 105 0.30 -17.13 -9.84
C ALA A 105 0.29 -16.96 -11.37
N SER A 106 1.47 -16.76 -11.98
CA SER A 106 1.58 -16.61 -13.42
C SER A 106 1.09 -17.88 -14.15
N TYR A 107 1.50 -19.05 -13.67
CA TYR A 107 1.05 -20.34 -14.22
C TYR A 107 -0.48 -20.49 -14.10
N GLY A 108 -1.03 -20.16 -12.92
CA GLY A 108 -2.47 -20.22 -12.67
C GLY A 108 -3.26 -19.32 -13.62
N LEU A 109 -2.80 -18.07 -13.78
CA LEU A 109 -3.47 -17.12 -14.68
C LEU A 109 -3.47 -17.58 -16.13
N ARG A 110 -2.36 -18.16 -16.58
CA ARG A 110 -2.29 -18.72 -17.96
C ARG A 110 -3.17 -19.95 -18.11
N LYS A 111 -3.14 -20.86 -17.14
CA LYS A 111 -3.83 -22.16 -17.25
C LYS A 111 -5.34 -22.06 -17.07
N PHE A 112 -5.80 -21.29 -16.08
CA PHE A 112 -7.22 -21.23 -15.71
C PHE A 112 -7.97 -20.05 -16.34
N PHE A 113 -7.28 -18.96 -16.63
CA PHE A 113 -7.90 -17.73 -17.14
C PHE A 113 -7.49 -17.42 -18.59
N GLY A 114 -6.60 -18.24 -19.18
CA GLY A 114 -6.19 -18.07 -20.58
C GLY A 114 -5.41 -16.78 -20.85
N CYS A 115 -4.82 -16.17 -19.82
CA CYS A 115 -4.06 -14.94 -19.99
C CYS A 115 -2.79 -15.20 -20.83
N ASP A 116 -2.45 -14.25 -21.69
CA ASP A 116 -1.16 -14.28 -22.37
C ASP A 116 -0.02 -14.14 -21.36
N ARG A 117 1.18 -14.55 -21.76
CA ARG A 117 2.34 -14.60 -20.86
C ARG A 117 2.67 -13.25 -20.24
N ALA A 118 2.66 -12.17 -21.05
CA ALA A 118 3.00 -10.84 -20.55
C ALA A 118 1.99 -10.34 -19.50
N THR A 119 0.69 -10.53 -19.76
CA THR A 119 -0.38 -10.17 -18.82
C THR A 119 -0.28 -10.98 -17.52
N ALA A 120 -0.06 -12.30 -17.63
CA ALA A 120 0.04 -13.17 -16.46
C ALA A 120 1.25 -12.81 -15.59
N ASP A 121 2.42 -12.61 -16.22
CA ASP A 121 3.66 -12.28 -15.50
C ASP A 121 3.53 -10.92 -14.79
N LEU A 122 3.05 -9.88 -15.50
CA LEU A 122 2.86 -8.54 -14.93
C LEU A 122 1.80 -8.51 -13.83
N SER A 123 0.75 -9.32 -13.97
CA SER A 123 -0.28 -9.46 -12.92
C SER A 123 0.28 -10.12 -11.64
N SER A 124 1.28 -11.00 -11.80
CA SER A 124 1.84 -11.80 -10.69
C SER A 124 3.01 -11.13 -9.98
N VAL A 125 3.68 -10.16 -10.63
CA VAL A 125 4.84 -9.48 -10.02
C VAL A 125 4.38 -8.64 -8.82
N PRO A 126 4.97 -8.84 -7.62
CA PRO A 126 4.71 -7.94 -6.50
C PRO A 126 5.46 -6.62 -6.73
N GLY A 127 4.74 -5.59 -7.13
CA GLY A 127 5.34 -4.30 -7.45
C GLY A 127 4.37 -3.14 -7.30
N HIS A 128 4.88 -1.93 -7.49
CA HIS A 128 4.07 -0.71 -7.44
C HIS A 128 3.11 -0.68 -8.64
N LEU A 129 1.83 -0.52 -8.36
CA LEU A 129 0.76 -0.60 -9.38
C LEU A 129 1.04 0.29 -10.60
N SER A 130 1.45 1.55 -10.37
CA SER A 130 1.70 2.50 -11.47
C SER A 130 2.82 2.02 -12.40
N LEU A 131 3.90 1.45 -11.83
CA LEU A 131 5.01 0.92 -12.62
C LEU A 131 4.57 -0.29 -13.45
N VAL A 132 3.85 -1.21 -12.81
CA VAL A 132 3.38 -2.44 -13.48
C VAL A 132 2.40 -2.09 -14.61
N VAL A 133 1.52 -1.11 -14.39
CA VAL A 133 0.57 -0.65 -15.42
C VAL A 133 1.33 0.01 -16.59
N ALA A 134 2.33 0.86 -16.30
CA ALA A 134 3.16 1.46 -17.34
C ALA A 134 3.86 0.39 -18.19
N MET A 135 4.45 -0.61 -17.54
CA MET A 135 5.09 -1.74 -18.23
C MET A 135 4.10 -2.56 -19.05
N SER A 136 2.84 -2.67 -18.59
CA SER A 136 1.82 -3.43 -19.33
C SER A 136 1.45 -2.73 -20.64
N LEU A 137 1.41 -1.40 -20.62
CA LEU A 137 1.15 -0.61 -21.83
C LEU A 137 2.31 -0.72 -22.83
N GLU A 138 3.56 -0.70 -22.34
CA GLU A 138 4.75 -0.85 -23.19
C GLU A 138 4.86 -2.25 -23.81
N ARG A 139 4.38 -3.28 -23.11
CA ARG A 139 4.49 -4.67 -23.58
C ARG A 139 3.25 -5.15 -24.34
N ASN A 140 2.31 -4.24 -24.63
CA ASN A 140 1.04 -4.57 -25.30
C ASN A 140 0.28 -5.69 -24.60
N SER A 141 0.37 -5.75 -23.27
CA SER A 141 -0.40 -6.69 -22.45
C SER A 141 -1.73 -6.06 -22.04
N ASP A 142 -2.65 -6.86 -21.50
CA ASP A 142 -3.95 -6.33 -21.06
C ASP A 142 -3.79 -5.55 -19.74
N ALA A 143 -3.54 -4.23 -19.87
CA ALA A 143 -3.36 -3.32 -18.72
C ALA A 143 -4.59 -3.30 -17.79
N LYS A 144 -5.80 -3.50 -18.36
CA LYS A 144 -7.03 -3.54 -17.56
C LYS A 144 -7.04 -4.79 -16.67
N MET A 145 -6.72 -5.94 -17.24
CA MET A 145 -6.64 -7.21 -16.50
C MET A 145 -5.55 -7.13 -15.43
N VAL A 146 -4.37 -6.60 -15.77
CA VAL A 146 -3.25 -6.41 -14.84
C VAL A 146 -3.68 -5.53 -13.67
N THR A 147 -4.34 -4.39 -13.94
CA THR A 147 -4.81 -3.47 -12.92
C THR A 147 -5.84 -4.13 -12.00
N MET A 148 -6.80 -4.86 -12.57
CA MET A 148 -7.83 -5.55 -11.78
C MET A 148 -7.22 -6.58 -10.82
N ILE A 149 -6.32 -7.41 -11.32
CA ILE A 149 -5.68 -8.48 -10.52
C ILE A 149 -4.83 -7.87 -9.40
N GLN A 150 -4.03 -6.84 -9.71
CA GLN A 150 -3.19 -6.15 -8.73
C GLN A 150 -4.05 -5.48 -7.63
N SER A 151 -5.14 -4.81 -8.03
CA SER A 151 -6.05 -4.14 -7.08
C SER A 151 -6.75 -5.18 -6.19
N PHE A 152 -7.22 -6.27 -6.77
CA PHE A 152 -7.86 -7.36 -6.03
C PHE A 152 -6.87 -7.99 -5.03
N ARG A 153 -5.62 -8.20 -5.44
CA ARG A 153 -4.57 -8.71 -4.54
C ARG A 153 -4.37 -7.79 -3.34
N ILE A 154 -4.21 -6.47 -3.59
CA ILE A 154 -4.01 -5.49 -2.53
C ILE A 154 -5.19 -5.51 -1.56
N LEU A 155 -6.42 -5.46 -2.09
CA LEU A 155 -7.63 -5.50 -1.28
C LEU A 155 -7.71 -6.79 -0.45
N SER A 156 -7.44 -7.94 -1.08
CA SER A 156 -7.46 -9.24 -0.40
C SER A 156 -6.45 -9.28 0.74
N LEU A 157 -5.22 -8.84 0.51
CA LEU A 157 -4.19 -8.81 1.55
C LEU A 157 -4.58 -7.86 2.70
N THR A 158 -5.13 -6.70 2.37
CA THR A 158 -5.58 -5.71 3.36
C THR A 158 -6.66 -6.30 4.30
N LEU A 159 -7.48 -7.21 3.79
CA LEU A 159 -8.54 -7.85 4.57
C LEU A 159 -8.08 -9.14 5.26
N LEU A 160 -7.40 -10.00 4.49
CA LEU A 160 -7.07 -11.35 4.97
C LEU A 160 -5.97 -11.34 6.03
N VAL A 161 -4.96 -10.46 5.89
CA VAL A 161 -3.83 -10.47 6.82
C VAL A 161 -4.27 -10.06 8.23
N PRO A 162 -4.98 -8.93 8.45
CA PRO A 162 -5.47 -8.60 9.80
C PRO A 162 -6.49 -9.62 10.31
N GLY A 163 -7.35 -10.13 9.43
CA GLY A 163 -8.33 -11.16 9.78
C GLY A 163 -7.67 -12.47 10.25
N ALA A 164 -6.62 -12.89 9.56
CA ALA A 164 -5.85 -14.09 9.94
C ALA A 164 -5.14 -13.88 11.27
N ALA A 165 -4.53 -12.68 11.48
CA ALA A 165 -3.88 -12.34 12.75
C ALA A 165 -4.88 -12.43 13.92
N LEU A 166 -6.09 -11.89 13.73
CA LEU A 166 -7.16 -11.98 14.71
C LEU A 166 -7.53 -13.44 15.00
N ALA A 167 -7.73 -14.25 13.95
CA ALA A 167 -8.09 -15.65 14.08
C ALA A 167 -7.00 -16.48 14.79
N MET A 168 -5.75 -16.09 14.67
CA MET A 168 -4.61 -16.72 15.32
C MET A 168 -4.38 -16.21 16.76
N GLY A 169 -5.19 -15.25 17.22
CA GLY A 169 -5.05 -14.66 18.55
C GLY A 169 -3.81 -13.78 18.70
N LEU A 170 -3.27 -13.30 17.58
CA LEU A 170 -2.12 -12.39 17.63
C LEU A 170 -2.59 -11.00 18.09
N PRO A 171 -1.81 -10.32 18.95
CA PRO A 171 -2.19 -8.96 19.36
C PRO A 171 -2.17 -8.02 18.14
N THR A 172 -3.35 -7.59 17.75
CA THR A 172 -3.53 -6.73 16.57
C THR A 172 -3.51 -5.23 16.94
N ASP A 173 -3.55 -4.95 18.25
CA ASP A 173 -3.58 -3.59 18.77
C ASP A 173 -2.22 -3.11 19.29
N ALA A 174 -1.22 -3.98 19.17
CA ALA A 174 0.14 -3.61 19.51
C ALA A 174 0.73 -2.70 18.44
N LEU A 175 0.26 -1.46 18.40
CA LEU A 175 1.21 -0.42 18.10
C LEU A 175 2.31 -0.61 19.13
N PRO A 176 3.57 -0.84 18.74
CA PRO A 176 4.63 -0.82 19.72
C PRO A 176 4.44 0.44 20.57
N GLU A 177 4.56 0.32 21.89
CA GLU A 177 4.67 1.50 22.74
C GLU A 177 5.91 2.24 22.24
N SER A 178 5.73 2.95 21.13
CA SER A 178 6.74 3.88 20.66
C SER A 178 6.89 4.88 21.79
N GLU A 179 8.06 5.00 22.33
CA GLU A 179 8.41 6.17 23.10
C GLU A 179 7.81 7.35 22.36
N VAL A 180 6.92 8.07 23.03
CA VAL A 180 6.21 9.18 22.40
C VAL A 180 7.28 10.15 21.92
N MET A 181 7.58 10.08 20.63
CA MET A 181 8.56 10.97 20.03
C MET A 181 8.17 12.41 20.35
N SER A 182 9.14 13.18 20.80
CA SER A 182 8.95 14.60 21.02
C SER A 182 8.43 15.28 19.76
N TYR A 183 7.55 16.26 19.90
CA TYR A 183 7.06 17.06 18.77
C TYR A 183 8.21 17.61 17.90
N GLY A 184 9.37 17.92 18.53
CA GLY A 184 10.56 18.37 17.83
C GLY A 184 11.17 17.30 16.93
N GLU A 185 11.23 16.06 17.41
CA GLU A 185 11.73 14.92 16.65
C GLU A 185 10.81 14.59 15.47
N ILE A 186 9.51 14.63 15.69
CA ILE A 186 8.51 14.44 14.62
C ILE A 186 8.70 15.53 13.55
N ALA A 187 8.80 16.79 13.96
CA ALA A 187 9.00 17.90 13.03
C ALA A 187 10.31 17.73 12.24
N MET A 188 11.40 17.34 12.91
CA MET A 188 12.69 17.12 12.27
C MET A 188 12.61 15.98 11.24
N LEU A 189 11.98 14.87 11.59
CA LEU A 189 11.82 13.72 10.67
C LEU A 189 10.97 14.11 9.46
N VAL A 190 9.89 14.87 9.66
CA VAL A 190 9.04 15.35 8.56
C VAL A 190 9.83 16.26 7.63
N VAL A 191 10.62 17.20 8.20
CA VAL A 191 11.46 18.13 7.42
C VAL A 191 12.53 17.36 6.63
N LEU A 192 13.22 16.42 7.29
CA LEU A 192 14.26 15.60 6.64
C LEU A 192 13.66 14.71 5.56
N GLY A 193 12.54 14.05 5.84
CA GLY A 193 11.84 13.20 4.86
C GLY A 193 11.36 14.00 3.66
N PHE A 194 10.77 15.17 3.92
CA PHE A 194 10.29 16.06 2.85
C PHE A 194 11.47 16.61 2.03
N GLY A 195 12.56 16.99 2.71
CA GLY A 195 13.78 17.46 2.05
C GLY A 195 14.42 16.38 1.18
N ALA A 196 14.55 15.16 1.70
CA ALA A 196 15.05 14.01 0.94
C ALA A 196 14.15 13.72 -0.28
N GLY A 197 12.84 13.78 -0.10
CA GLY A 197 11.87 13.60 -1.18
C GLY A 197 12.03 14.63 -2.28
N LEU A 198 12.22 15.91 -1.91
CA LEU A 198 12.44 16.99 -2.88
C LEU A 198 13.75 16.82 -3.66
N VAL A 199 14.82 16.41 -2.96
CA VAL A 199 16.12 16.14 -3.60
C VAL A 199 15.98 14.97 -4.59
N MET A 200 15.31 13.90 -4.20
CA MET A 200 15.07 12.74 -5.09
C MET A 200 14.24 13.13 -6.32
N MET A 201 13.21 13.96 -6.14
CA MET A 201 12.42 14.46 -7.29
C MET A 201 13.27 15.27 -8.26
N ARG A 202 14.26 15.99 -7.79
CA ARG A 202 15.15 16.80 -8.61
C ARG A 202 16.21 15.98 -9.36
N ILE A 203 16.58 14.87 -8.79
CA ILE A 203 17.50 13.92 -9.43
C ILE A 203 16.81 13.07 -10.51
N UNK A 204 15.67 12.93 -10.21
CA UNK A 204 14.93 12.13 -11.01
C UNK A 204 14.26 12.77 -12.14
N UNK A 205 14.26 13.77 -11.95
CA UNK A 205 13.75 14.53 -12.97
C UNK A 205 14.63 14.72 -14.04
#